data_75e7937750562fdd4d5ad296d5a02084
#
_entry.id   75e7937750562fdd4d5ad296d5a02084
#
_cell.length_a   1.000
_cell.length_b   1.000
_cell.length_c   1.000
_cell.angle_alpha   90.00
_cell.angle_beta   90.00
_cell.angle_gamma   90.00
#
_symmetry.space_group_name_H-M   'P 1'
#
loop_
_entity.id
_entity.type
_entity.pdbx_description
1 polymer ?
#
loop_
_entity_poly.entity_id
_entity_poly.type
_entity_poly.pdbx_seq_one_letter_code
_entity_poly.pdbx_strand_id
1 'polypeptide(L)'
;LDKYFQIVKCFRDEDLRADRQPEFTQIDCEMTFVEQEDILIQFEGLTRHLLKEIKGVEVDDFPRISYDQAMKIYGTDKPDIRFGMCFKELNALAQGKGFGVFDSQELVVGIAVPRSAEMSRKEIDGLIDWMKRPQIGSKGLVYVKCNKDGSFKSSVDKFFSSEDLESWAKHCEAQAGDLILILSGETKTTRTQLSALRIELATRLGLRNPFEFAPLWITDFPLLEWDDESKRYQAMHHPFTAPKPEHIEFLKSDPGSVKANAYDLVINGNEIGGGSIRIHFRLLQDHTRLL
;
A
#
# COMPACT_ATOMS: atom_id res chain seq x y z
N LEU A 1 -18.70 8.97 -30.03
CA LEU A 1 -17.26 9.20 -30.00
C LEU A 1 -16.57 7.97 -29.42
N ASP A 2 -15.63 7.37 -30.17
CA ASP A 2 -14.91 6.18 -29.66
C ASP A 2 -13.90 6.53 -28.58
N LYS A 3 -13.25 7.70 -28.73
CA LYS A 3 -12.28 8.24 -27.76
C LYS A 3 -12.46 9.76 -27.67
N TYR A 4 -12.43 10.25 -26.45
CA TYR A 4 -12.47 11.67 -26.12
C TYR A 4 -11.39 11.97 -25.09
N PHE A 5 -10.76 13.14 -25.17
CA PHE A 5 -9.89 13.64 -24.12
C PHE A 5 -9.98 15.17 -24.03
N GLN A 6 -9.66 15.68 -22.86
CA GLN A 6 -9.50 17.11 -22.62
C GLN A 6 -8.37 17.35 -21.61
N ILE A 7 -7.75 18.52 -21.69
CA ILE A 7 -6.86 19.03 -20.66
C ILE A 7 -7.64 20.10 -19.91
N VAL A 8 -7.98 19.82 -18.66
CA VAL A 8 -8.95 20.62 -17.91
C VAL A 8 -8.44 20.99 -16.53
N LYS A 9 -8.73 22.22 -16.09
CA LYS A 9 -8.52 22.63 -14.71
C LYS A 9 -9.62 22.06 -13.83
N CYS A 10 -9.19 21.41 -12.76
CA CYS A 10 -10.07 20.83 -11.75
C CYS A 10 -9.86 21.51 -10.41
N PHE A 11 -10.92 21.55 -9.62
CA PHE A 11 -10.95 22.14 -8.29
C PHE A 11 -11.57 21.15 -7.32
N ARG A 12 -10.90 20.93 -6.18
CA ARG A 12 -11.41 20.08 -5.10
C ARG A 12 -11.21 20.80 -3.78
N ASP A 13 -12.27 20.81 -2.96
CA ASP A 13 -12.20 21.27 -1.58
C ASP A 13 -11.70 20.12 -0.72
N GLU A 14 -10.39 20.03 -0.61
CA GLU A 14 -9.68 18.99 0.14
C GLU A 14 -8.61 19.61 1.04
N ASP A 15 -8.29 18.93 2.13
CA ASP A 15 -7.16 19.31 2.97
C ASP A 15 -5.85 19.29 2.16
N LEU A 16 -5.05 20.34 2.33
CA LEU A 16 -3.75 20.45 1.69
C LEU A 16 -2.82 19.33 2.19
N ARG A 17 -2.28 18.56 1.26
CA ARG A 17 -1.27 17.54 1.50
C ARG A 17 -0.08 17.75 0.58
N ALA A 18 1.04 17.09 0.88
CA ALA A 18 2.24 17.20 0.06
C ALA A 18 2.03 16.81 -1.42
N ASP A 19 1.09 15.92 -1.68
CA ASP A 19 0.75 15.34 -3.00
C ASP A 19 -0.60 15.85 -3.56
N ARG A 20 -1.30 16.79 -2.89
CA ARG A 20 -2.62 17.30 -3.32
C ARG A 20 -2.69 18.81 -3.27
N GLN A 21 -3.27 19.37 -4.34
CA GLN A 21 -3.55 20.78 -4.48
C GLN A 21 -5.05 20.99 -4.72
N PRO A 22 -5.64 22.10 -4.20
CA PRO A 22 -7.05 22.41 -4.43
C PRO A 22 -7.36 22.76 -5.89
N GLU A 23 -6.39 23.25 -6.64
CA GLU A 23 -6.45 23.47 -8.09
C GLU A 23 -5.38 22.62 -8.76
N PHE A 24 -5.77 21.82 -9.75
CA PHE A 24 -4.87 20.96 -10.51
C PHE A 24 -5.36 20.79 -11.95
N THR A 25 -4.49 20.30 -12.82
CA THR A 25 -4.83 20.03 -14.22
C THR A 25 -4.91 18.53 -14.44
N GLN A 26 -5.97 18.06 -15.09
CA GLN A 26 -6.13 16.67 -15.51
C GLN A 26 -6.01 16.53 -17.02
N ILE A 27 -5.44 15.42 -17.46
CA ILE A 27 -5.70 14.83 -18.76
C ILE A 27 -6.86 13.86 -18.54
N ASP A 28 -8.05 14.31 -18.87
CA ASP A 28 -9.29 13.55 -18.69
C ASP A 28 -9.63 12.83 -20.01
N CYS A 29 -9.83 11.51 -19.92
CA CYS A 29 -10.07 10.66 -21.08
C CYS A 29 -11.28 9.77 -20.86
N GLU A 30 -12.14 9.69 -21.87
CA GLU A 30 -13.26 8.76 -21.93
C GLU A 30 -13.18 7.92 -23.21
N MET A 31 -13.40 6.63 -23.07
CA MET A 31 -13.35 5.70 -24.20
C MET A 31 -14.54 4.75 -24.14
N THR A 32 -15.05 4.38 -25.31
CA THR A 32 -16.16 3.43 -25.46
C THR A 32 -15.66 2.13 -26.10
N PHE A 33 -16.37 1.04 -25.85
CA PHE A 33 -16.06 -0.30 -26.41
C PHE A 33 -14.68 -0.81 -26.00
N VAL A 34 -14.26 -0.56 -24.75
CA VAL A 34 -12.98 -0.94 -24.20
C VAL A 34 -13.15 -1.74 -22.91
N GLU A 35 -12.21 -2.63 -22.68
CA GLU A 35 -12.01 -3.32 -21.41
C GLU A 35 -10.93 -2.60 -20.57
N GLN A 36 -10.81 -2.96 -19.29
CA GLN A 36 -9.82 -2.38 -18.39
C GLN A 36 -8.42 -2.40 -19.01
N GLU A 37 -7.99 -3.53 -19.55
CA GLU A 37 -6.64 -3.70 -20.09
C GLU A 37 -6.33 -2.76 -21.27
N ASP A 38 -7.31 -2.44 -22.11
CA ASP A 38 -7.15 -1.49 -23.21
C ASP A 38 -6.78 -0.10 -22.69
N ILE A 39 -7.41 0.30 -21.57
CA ILE A 39 -7.13 1.59 -20.92
C ILE A 39 -5.72 1.57 -20.31
N LEU A 40 -5.36 0.50 -19.58
CA LEU A 40 -4.04 0.38 -18.96
C LEU A 40 -2.94 0.48 -20.01
N ILE A 41 -3.03 -0.27 -21.10
CA ILE A 41 -2.06 -0.25 -22.23
C ILE A 41 -1.95 1.16 -22.83
N GLN A 42 -3.08 1.84 -23.05
CA GLN A 42 -3.09 3.20 -23.62
C GLN A 42 -2.34 4.19 -22.72
N PHE A 43 -2.59 4.16 -21.40
CA PHE A 43 -1.96 5.06 -20.44
C PHE A 43 -0.52 4.66 -20.10
N GLU A 44 -0.14 3.40 -20.20
CA GLU A 44 1.26 2.99 -20.18
C GLU A 44 2.03 3.63 -21.33
N GLY A 45 1.49 3.58 -22.55
CA GLY A 45 2.08 4.22 -23.71
C GLY A 45 2.27 5.73 -23.53
N LEU A 46 1.25 6.41 -23.00
CA LEU A 46 1.32 7.84 -22.67
C LEU A 46 2.40 8.11 -21.63
N THR A 47 2.43 7.34 -20.54
CA THR A 47 3.37 7.52 -19.43
C THR A 47 4.81 7.29 -19.90
N ARG A 48 5.08 6.22 -20.66
CA ARG A 48 6.39 5.97 -21.27
C ARG A 48 6.84 7.13 -22.14
N HIS A 49 5.94 7.62 -23.01
CA HIS A 49 6.24 8.75 -23.87
C HIS A 49 6.60 10.01 -23.07
N LEU A 50 5.79 10.37 -22.07
CA LEU A 50 6.03 11.56 -21.23
C LEU A 50 7.34 11.45 -20.43
N LEU A 51 7.63 10.30 -19.82
CA LEU A 51 8.88 10.09 -19.08
C LEU A 51 10.09 10.16 -19.99
N LYS A 52 10.00 9.59 -21.18
CA LYS A 52 11.09 9.65 -22.18
C LYS A 52 11.33 11.07 -22.68
N GLU A 53 10.29 11.77 -23.15
CA GLU A 53 10.43 13.10 -23.74
C GLU A 53 10.78 14.20 -22.73
N ILE A 54 10.23 14.11 -21.51
CA ILE A 54 10.40 15.20 -20.52
C ILE A 54 11.56 14.92 -19.55
N LYS A 55 11.77 13.65 -19.20
CA LYS A 55 12.79 13.24 -18.21
C LYS A 55 13.98 12.50 -18.80
N GLY A 56 13.90 12.06 -20.06
CA GLY A 56 14.93 11.22 -20.68
C GLY A 56 15.02 9.83 -20.04
N VAL A 57 13.95 9.35 -19.38
CA VAL A 57 13.93 8.06 -18.68
C VAL A 57 13.07 7.08 -19.46
N GLU A 58 13.62 5.91 -19.73
CA GLU A 58 12.88 4.78 -20.27
C GLU A 58 12.35 3.89 -19.15
N VAL A 59 11.09 3.50 -19.23
CA VAL A 59 10.42 2.61 -18.29
C VAL A 59 9.70 1.51 -19.07
N ASP A 60 10.05 0.28 -18.80
CA ASP A 60 9.54 -0.89 -19.53
C ASP A 60 8.36 -1.56 -18.81
N ASP A 61 8.49 -1.74 -17.49
CA ASP A 61 7.53 -2.50 -16.71
C ASP A 61 6.53 -1.62 -15.97
N PHE A 62 5.27 -2.03 -16.04
CA PHE A 62 4.16 -1.51 -15.22
C PHE A 62 3.51 -2.71 -14.51
N PRO A 63 4.09 -3.19 -13.41
CA PRO A 63 3.51 -4.32 -12.69
C PRO A 63 2.08 -4.01 -12.23
N ARG A 64 1.23 -5.03 -12.28
CA ARG A 64 -0.15 -4.98 -11.80
C ARG A 64 -0.22 -5.66 -10.44
N ILE A 65 -0.65 -4.96 -9.44
CA ILE A 65 -0.79 -5.44 -8.08
C ILE A 65 -2.24 -5.19 -7.64
N SER A 66 -2.91 -6.21 -7.11
CA SER A 66 -4.25 -5.99 -6.57
C SER A 66 -4.20 -5.14 -5.31
N TYR A 67 -5.28 -4.41 -5.02
CA TYR A 67 -5.44 -3.63 -3.80
C TYR A 67 -5.09 -4.46 -2.55
N ASP A 68 -5.64 -5.67 -2.44
CA ASP A 68 -5.40 -6.54 -1.28
C ASP A 68 -3.91 -6.91 -1.14
N GLN A 69 -3.23 -7.18 -2.27
CA GLN A 69 -1.79 -7.44 -2.26
C GLN A 69 -0.99 -6.21 -1.86
N ALA A 70 -1.35 -5.02 -2.38
CA ALA A 70 -0.68 -3.77 -2.04
C ALA A 70 -0.83 -3.47 -0.54
N MET A 71 -2.03 -3.61 0.01
CA MET A 71 -2.29 -3.45 1.44
C MET A 71 -1.56 -4.50 2.29
N LYS A 72 -1.47 -5.73 1.83
CA LYS A 72 -0.79 -6.82 2.54
C LYS A 72 0.73 -6.63 2.56
N ILE A 73 1.33 -6.23 1.45
CA ILE A 73 2.79 -6.19 1.25
C ILE A 73 3.39 -4.83 1.61
N TYR A 74 2.63 -3.74 1.46
CA TYR A 74 3.13 -2.38 1.62
C TYR A 74 2.30 -1.52 2.60
N GLY A 75 1.09 -1.96 2.96
CA GLY A 75 0.18 -1.24 3.86
C GLY A 75 -0.40 0.05 3.26
N THR A 76 -0.40 0.17 1.95
CA THR A 76 -0.93 1.32 1.20
C THR A 76 -1.32 0.91 -0.21
N ASP A 77 -2.32 1.58 -0.76
CA ASP A 77 -2.77 1.48 -2.14
C ASP A 77 -1.90 2.26 -3.15
N LYS A 78 -0.92 3.01 -2.67
CA LYS A 78 0.05 3.75 -3.49
C LYS A 78 1.49 3.50 -3.03
N PRO A 79 2.00 2.26 -3.21
CA PRO A 79 3.33 1.91 -2.74
C PRO A 79 4.44 2.52 -3.59
N ASP A 80 5.54 2.88 -2.93
CA ASP A 80 6.82 3.15 -3.59
C ASP A 80 7.59 1.83 -3.72
N ILE A 81 7.74 1.33 -4.93
CA ILE A 81 8.37 0.03 -5.23
C ILE A 81 9.84 0.13 -5.65
N ARG A 82 10.45 1.33 -5.59
CA ARG A 82 11.88 1.52 -5.90
C ARG A 82 12.82 0.79 -4.94
N PHE A 83 12.31 0.34 -3.81
CA PHE A 83 13.09 -0.36 -2.79
C PHE A 83 12.26 -1.48 -2.15
N GLY A 84 12.94 -2.45 -1.54
CA GLY A 84 12.34 -3.59 -0.86
C GLY A 84 11.60 -3.22 0.44
N MET A 85 11.95 -3.90 1.53
CA MET A 85 11.29 -3.80 2.84
C MET A 85 9.79 -4.16 2.76
N CYS A 86 9.47 -5.24 2.03
CA CYS A 86 8.12 -5.79 1.96
C CYS A 86 7.69 -6.34 3.33
N PHE A 87 6.41 -6.18 3.65
CA PHE A 87 5.84 -6.69 4.89
C PHE A 87 5.83 -8.21 4.91
N LYS A 88 6.16 -8.78 6.07
CA LYS A 88 6.07 -10.21 6.36
C LYS A 88 5.25 -10.42 7.63
N GLU A 89 4.16 -11.17 7.52
CA GLU A 89 3.30 -11.50 8.66
C GLU A 89 3.98 -12.57 9.52
N LEU A 90 4.09 -12.31 10.81
CA LEU A 90 4.82 -13.15 11.76
C LEU A 90 3.88 -13.85 12.76
N ASN A 91 2.55 -13.75 12.62
CA ASN A 91 1.59 -14.33 13.56
C ASN A 91 1.92 -15.78 13.91
N ALA A 92 2.06 -16.64 12.90
CA ALA A 92 2.31 -18.07 13.10
C ALA A 92 3.65 -18.39 13.82
N LEU A 93 4.63 -17.47 13.75
CA LEU A 93 5.95 -17.64 14.32
C LEU A 93 6.11 -16.95 15.69
N ALA A 94 5.34 -15.90 15.94
CA ALA A 94 5.55 -15.02 17.08
C ALA A 94 4.45 -15.11 18.15
N GLN A 95 3.27 -15.59 17.81
CA GLN A 95 2.17 -15.75 18.78
C GLN A 95 2.23 -17.08 19.53
N GLY A 96 1.59 -17.14 20.71
CA GLY A 96 1.56 -18.34 21.57
C GLY A 96 2.86 -18.59 22.36
N LYS A 97 3.73 -17.59 22.44
CA LYS A 97 5.02 -17.67 23.14
C LYS A 97 5.02 -16.99 24.53
N GLY A 98 3.87 -16.50 25.01
CA GLY A 98 3.74 -15.82 26.29
C GLY A 98 4.14 -14.34 26.27
N PHE A 99 4.30 -13.76 25.10
CA PHE A 99 4.52 -12.33 24.94
C PHE A 99 3.21 -11.62 24.62
N GLY A 100 2.51 -11.12 25.65
CA GLY A 100 1.17 -10.56 25.54
C GLY A 100 1.01 -9.42 24.51
N VAL A 101 2.10 -8.72 24.15
CA VAL A 101 2.10 -7.70 23.10
C VAL A 101 1.85 -8.29 21.71
N PHE A 102 2.15 -9.57 21.51
CA PHE A 102 1.87 -10.27 20.25
C PHE A 102 0.68 -11.22 20.36
N ASP A 103 0.58 -11.94 21.49
CA ASP A 103 -0.37 -13.04 21.65
C ASP A 103 -1.83 -12.60 21.55
N SER A 104 -2.15 -11.37 21.96
CA SER A 104 -3.51 -10.82 21.98
C SER A 104 -3.83 -9.97 20.74
N GLN A 105 -2.92 -9.87 19.77
CA GLN A 105 -3.11 -8.96 18.63
C GLN A 105 -3.59 -9.69 17.39
N GLU A 106 -4.32 -8.97 16.57
CA GLU A 106 -4.86 -9.47 15.31
C GLU A 106 -3.73 -9.70 14.29
N LEU A 107 -2.78 -8.78 14.23
CA LEU A 107 -1.64 -8.82 13.31
C LEU A 107 -0.31 -8.61 14.05
N VAL A 108 0.67 -9.44 13.70
CA VAL A 108 2.10 -9.23 13.99
C VAL A 108 2.82 -9.19 12.65
N VAL A 109 3.45 -8.09 12.30
CA VAL A 109 4.02 -7.86 10.97
C VAL A 109 5.34 -7.11 11.07
N GLY A 110 6.32 -7.50 10.24
CA GLY A 110 7.64 -6.90 10.24
C GLY A 110 8.15 -6.57 8.85
N ILE A 111 9.23 -5.77 8.84
CA ILE A 111 10.06 -5.46 7.67
C ILE A 111 11.52 -5.71 8.00
N ALA A 112 12.29 -6.18 7.00
CA ALA A 112 13.74 -6.24 7.08
C ALA A 112 14.34 -4.96 6.49
N VAL A 113 15.10 -4.23 7.30
CA VAL A 113 15.76 -2.96 6.93
C VAL A 113 17.21 -3.26 6.59
N PRO A 114 17.64 -3.07 5.34
CA PRO A 114 18.96 -3.52 4.90
C PRO A 114 20.08 -2.75 5.61
N ARG A 115 21.15 -3.46 5.94
CA ARG A 115 22.41 -2.94 6.52
C ARG A 115 22.23 -2.05 7.75
N SER A 116 21.22 -2.32 8.58
CA SER A 116 20.83 -1.45 9.70
C SER A 116 21.00 -2.11 11.08
N ALA A 117 21.60 -3.31 11.18
CA ALA A 117 21.86 -3.96 12.47
C ALA A 117 22.76 -3.14 13.40
N GLU A 118 23.66 -2.32 12.83
CA GLU A 118 24.60 -1.49 13.58
C GLU A 118 23.98 -0.19 14.14
N MET A 119 22.69 0.08 13.85
CA MET A 119 22.00 1.24 14.46
C MET A 119 22.20 1.23 15.97
N SER A 120 22.64 2.38 16.50
CA SER A 120 22.83 2.57 17.93
C SER A 120 21.49 2.52 18.68
N ARG A 121 21.52 2.29 19.97
CA ARG A 121 20.32 2.34 20.80
C ARG A 121 19.60 3.69 20.69
N LYS A 122 20.36 4.79 20.64
CA LYS A 122 19.80 6.14 20.49
C LYS A 122 19.03 6.32 19.18
N GLU A 123 19.52 5.75 18.09
CA GLU A 123 18.84 5.79 16.79
C GLU A 123 17.55 4.98 16.80
N ILE A 124 17.59 3.79 17.41
CA ILE A 124 16.38 2.95 17.56
C ILE A 124 15.36 3.60 18.49
N ASP A 125 15.79 4.17 19.63
CA ASP A 125 14.92 4.91 20.53
C ASP A 125 14.28 6.12 19.79
N GLY A 126 15.05 6.81 18.93
CA GLY A 126 14.54 7.86 18.06
C GLY A 126 13.50 7.41 17.05
N LEU A 127 13.60 6.17 16.52
CA LEU A 127 12.55 5.56 15.68
C LEU A 127 11.30 5.24 16.49
N ILE A 128 11.46 4.71 17.70
CA ILE A 128 10.34 4.42 18.61
C ILE A 128 9.59 5.72 18.95
N ASP A 129 10.30 6.78 19.25
CA ASP A 129 9.70 8.08 19.55
C ASP A 129 9.00 8.68 18.31
N TRP A 130 9.59 8.50 17.13
CA TRP A 130 8.96 8.91 15.88
C TRP A 130 7.65 8.15 15.63
N MET A 131 7.62 6.84 15.89
CA MET A 131 6.42 5.99 15.76
C MET A 131 5.32 6.36 16.76
N LYS A 132 5.67 6.87 17.94
CA LYS A 132 4.68 7.29 18.96
C LYS A 132 4.03 8.65 18.69
N ARG A 133 4.50 9.40 17.71
CA ARG A 133 3.89 10.71 17.37
C ARG A 133 2.40 10.55 17.06
N PRO A 134 1.55 11.53 17.41
CA PRO A 134 0.10 11.45 17.21
C PRO A 134 -0.31 11.13 15.78
N GLN A 135 0.46 11.58 14.78
CA GLN A 135 0.22 11.34 13.36
C GLN A 135 0.41 9.86 12.96
N ILE A 136 1.22 9.10 13.70
CA ILE A 136 1.47 7.67 13.49
C ILE A 136 0.69 6.83 14.50
N GLY A 137 0.80 7.19 15.79
CA GLY A 137 0.02 6.62 16.87
C GLY A 137 0.38 5.19 17.26
N SER A 138 1.61 4.72 16.96
CA SER A 138 2.04 3.38 17.36
C SER A 138 2.33 3.32 18.86
N LYS A 139 1.97 2.20 19.49
CA LYS A 139 2.21 1.97 20.93
C LYS A 139 3.65 1.57 21.24
N GLY A 140 4.39 1.06 20.25
CA GLY A 140 5.77 0.59 20.42
C GLY A 140 6.33 0.02 19.12
N LEU A 141 7.59 -0.41 19.18
CA LEU A 141 8.30 -1.01 18.08
C LEU A 141 9.21 -2.11 18.65
N VAL A 142 9.07 -3.33 18.17
CA VAL A 142 10.00 -4.43 18.46
C VAL A 142 11.06 -4.48 17.38
N TYR A 143 12.31 -4.77 17.78
CA TYR A 143 13.39 -4.91 16.81
C TYR A 143 14.19 -6.20 17.02
N VAL A 144 14.76 -6.71 15.94
CA VAL A 144 15.75 -7.80 15.94
C VAL A 144 16.93 -7.38 15.08
N LYS A 145 18.12 -7.36 15.65
CA LYS A 145 19.39 -7.16 14.94
C LYS A 145 19.90 -8.49 14.43
N CYS A 146 20.09 -8.62 13.13
CA CYS A 146 20.75 -9.77 12.52
C CYS A 146 22.24 -9.44 12.40
N ASN A 147 23.05 -9.80 13.41
CA ASN A 147 24.45 -9.40 13.44
C ASN A 147 25.25 -10.13 12.35
N LYS A 148 26.38 -9.53 11.95
CA LYS A 148 27.27 -10.07 10.90
C LYS A 148 27.92 -11.42 11.28
N ASP A 149 28.04 -11.70 12.57
CA ASP A 149 28.55 -12.97 13.11
C ASP A 149 27.49 -14.08 13.16
N GLY A 150 26.29 -13.83 12.68
CA GLY A 150 25.17 -14.77 12.70
C GLY A 150 24.36 -14.76 14.01
N SER A 151 24.77 -13.98 15.00
CA SER A 151 24.00 -13.84 16.25
C SER A 151 22.83 -12.88 16.08
N PHE A 152 21.82 -13.05 16.95
CA PHE A 152 20.64 -12.17 16.99
C PHE A 152 20.61 -11.41 18.32
N LYS A 153 20.15 -10.15 18.28
CA LYS A 153 19.87 -9.34 19.47
C LYS A 153 18.54 -8.64 19.30
N SER A 154 17.66 -8.80 20.28
CA SER A 154 16.31 -8.25 20.20
C SER A 154 15.94 -7.44 21.43
N SER A 155 14.90 -6.60 21.31
CA SER A 155 14.24 -6.00 22.47
C SER A 155 13.39 -6.99 23.26
N VAL A 156 13.20 -8.20 22.76
CA VAL A 156 12.32 -9.25 23.35
C VAL A 156 13.04 -10.56 23.62
N ASP A 157 14.36 -10.54 23.78
CA ASP A 157 15.23 -11.72 24.06
C ASP A 157 14.77 -12.55 25.27
N LYS A 158 13.99 -11.96 26.18
CA LYS A 158 13.46 -12.67 27.34
C LYS A 158 12.31 -13.63 27.03
N PHE A 159 11.68 -13.47 25.89
CA PHE A 159 10.47 -14.21 25.48
C PHE A 159 10.72 -15.15 24.31
N PHE A 160 11.76 -14.90 23.51
CA PHE A 160 12.02 -15.61 22.27
C PHE A 160 13.46 -16.15 22.26
N SER A 161 13.60 -17.41 21.88
CA SER A 161 14.90 -18.05 21.75
C SER A 161 15.65 -17.57 20.49
N SER A 162 16.94 -17.91 20.40
CA SER A 162 17.73 -17.60 19.19
C SER A 162 17.15 -18.29 17.96
N GLU A 163 16.59 -19.50 18.10
CA GLU A 163 15.95 -20.26 17.01
C GLU A 163 14.65 -19.56 16.55
N ASP A 164 13.89 -18.96 17.48
CA ASP A 164 12.70 -18.16 17.12
C ASP A 164 13.12 -16.95 16.27
N LEU A 165 14.16 -16.20 16.72
CA LEU A 165 14.67 -15.02 16.03
C LEU A 165 15.27 -15.35 14.65
N GLU A 166 15.96 -16.50 14.53
CA GLU A 166 16.45 -17.00 13.25
C GLU A 166 15.29 -17.32 12.29
N SER A 167 14.24 -17.96 12.79
CA SER A 167 13.04 -18.24 11.99
C SER A 167 12.37 -16.98 11.47
N TRP A 168 12.32 -15.91 12.30
CA TRP A 168 11.81 -14.60 11.88
C TRP A 168 12.71 -13.97 10.81
N ALA A 169 14.04 -14.04 11.01
CA ALA A 169 14.99 -13.51 10.04
C ALA A 169 14.84 -14.19 8.68
N LYS A 170 14.74 -15.51 8.68
CA LYS A 170 14.50 -16.28 7.45
C LYS A 170 13.17 -15.92 6.79
N HIS A 171 12.09 -15.81 7.57
CA HIS A 171 10.77 -15.46 7.05
C HIS A 171 10.72 -14.02 6.50
N CYS A 172 11.39 -13.08 7.16
CA CYS A 172 11.56 -11.72 6.70
C CYS A 172 12.58 -11.55 5.58
N GLU A 173 13.24 -12.62 5.13
CA GLU A 173 14.31 -12.60 4.12
C GLU A 173 15.48 -11.67 4.52
N ALA A 174 15.68 -11.48 5.84
CA ALA A 174 16.73 -10.64 6.38
C ALA A 174 18.11 -11.30 6.22
N GLN A 175 19.09 -10.48 5.88
CA GLN A 175 20.49 -10.89 5.74
C GLN A 175 21.30 -10.51 6.98
N ALA A 176 22.50 -11.11 7.13
CA ALA A 176 23.45 -10.67 8.15
C ALA A 176 23.78 -9.18 7.96
N GLY A 177 23.61 -8.39 9.01
CA GLY A 177 23.73 -6.94 8.99
C GLY A 177 22.40 -6.18 8.88
N ASP A 178 21.27 -6.86 8.70
CA ASP A 178 19.95 -6.23 8.63
C ASP A 178 19.30 -6.06 10.01
N LEU A 179 18.34 -5.14 10.05
CA LEU A 179 17.51 -4.88 11.23
C LEU A 179 16.06 -5.23 10.89
N ILE A 180 15.44 -6.13 11.65
CA ILE A 180 14.02 -6.41 11.54
C ILE A 180 13.28 -5.50 12.50
N LEU A 181 12.24 -4.83 12.01
CA LEU A 181 11.33 -3.99 12.79
C LEU A 181 9.93 -4.56 12.71
N ILE A 182 9.28 -4.72 13.88
CA ILE A 182 8.02 -5.45 14.00
C ILE A 182 7.01 -4.59 14.76
N LEU A 183 5.80 -4.52 14.23
CA LEU A 183 4.62 -3.93 14.87
C LEU A 183 3.56 -5.01 15.10
N SER A 184 2.67 -4.74 16.05
CA SER A 184 1.50 -5.57 16.31
C SER A 184 0.31 -4.72 16.72
N GLY A 185 -0.89 -5.16 16.34
CA GLY A 185 -2.13 -4.45 16.65
C GLY A 185 -3.28 -4.86 15.74
N GLU A 186 -4.25 -3.95 15.60
CA GLU A 186 -5.34 -4.08 14.63
C GLU A 186 -4.76 -4.01 13.20
N THR A 187 -5.29 -4.82 12.29
CA THR A 187 -4.67 -5.08 10.99
C THR A 187 -4.48 -3.83 10.13
N LYS A 188 -5.54 -3.03 9.93
CA LYS A 188 -5.50 -1.84 9.05
C LYS A 188 -4.56 -0.78 9.61
N THR A 189 -4.70 -0.45 10.87
CA THR A 189 -3.88 0.54 11.58
C THR A 189 -2.41 0.14 11.60
N THR A 190 -2.11 -1.11 11.93
CA THR A 190 -0.73 -1.61 12.04
C THR A 190 -0.01 -1.58 10.68
N ARG A 191 -0.70 -1.96 9.60
CA ARG A 191 -0.15 -1.88 8.24
C ARG A 191 0.12 -0.44 7.82
N THR A 192 -0.79 0.48 8.09
CA THR A 192 -0.60 1.92 7.80
C THR A 192 0.59 2.49 8.57
N GLN A 193 0.72 2.17 9.85
CA GLN A 193 1.85 2.59 10.69
C GLN A 193 3.19 2.05 10.17
N LEU A 194 3.24 0.77 9.78
CA LEU A 194 4.44 0.15 9.24
C LEU A 194 4.79 0.71 7.85
N SER A 195 3.79 1.05 7.04
CA SER A 195 3.99 1.75 5.76
C SER A 195 4.67 3.11 5.95
N ALA A 196 4.21 3.90 6.92
CA ALA A 196 4.83 5.17 7.26
C ALA A 196 6.30 4.97 7.70
N LEU A 197 6.58 3.98 8.55
CA LEU A 197 7.94 3.63 8.98
C LEU A 197 8.82 3.20 7.80
N ARG A 198 8.28 2.40 6.89
CA ARG A 198 8.97 1.94 5.68
C ARG A 198 9.45 3.12 4.82
N ILE A 199 8.59 4.10 4.57
CA ILE A 199 8.92 5.31 3.80
C ILE A 199 9.93 6.19 4.52
N GLU A 200 9.78 6.39 5.84
CA GLU A 200 10.71 7.16 6.65
C GLU A 200 12.12 6.56 6.61
N LEU A 201 12.23 5.25 6.80
CA LEU A 201 13.51 4.54 6.74
C LEU A 201 14.13 4.59 5.34
N ALA A 202 13.33 4.39 4.30
CA ALA A 202 13.81 4.51 2.92
C ALA A 202 14.37 5.91 2.64
N THR A 203 13.76 6.95 3.19
CA THR A 203 14.24 8.32 3.07
C THR A 203 15.56 8.51 3.82
N ARG A 204 15.66 8.08 5.08
CA ARG A 204 16.89 8.18 5.90
C ARG A 204 18.06 7.41 5.29
N LEU A 205 17.79 6.26 4.68
CA LEU A 205 18.79 5.40 4.06
C LEU A 205 19.12 5.79 2.60
N GLY A 206 18.49 6.82 2.05
CA GLY A 206 18.72 7.26 0.67
C GLY A 206 18.26 6.26 -0.40
N LEU A 207 17.30 5.39 -0.07
CA LEU A 207 16.79 4.35 -0.99
C LEU A 207 15.78 4.89 -2.01
N ARG A 208 15.28 6.10 -1.80
CA ARG A 208 14.32 6.76 -2.69
C ARG A 208 15.05 7.63 -3.71
N ASN A 209 15.65 6.99 -4.72
CA ASN A 209 16.35 7.72 -5.78
C ASN A 209 15.37 8.63 -6.55
N PRO A 210 15.57 9.97 -6.58
CA PRO A 210 14.65 10.90 -7.26
C PRO A 210 14.70 10.82 -8.79
N PHE A 211 15.73 10.19 -9.34
CA PHE A 211 15.90 10.03 -10.80
C PHE A 211 15.38 8.69 -11.32
N GLU A 212 14.91 7.83 -10.43
CA GLU A 212 14.30 6.55 -10.78
C GLU A 212 12.78 6.68 -10.75
N PHE A 213 12.12 6.15 -11.76
CA PHE A 213 10.67 6.12 -11.88
C PHE A 213 10.22 4.67 -11.94
N ALA A 214 9.42 4.25 -10.96
CA ALA A 214 8.87 2.91 -10.84
C ALA A 214 7.34 2.97 -10.86
N PRO A 215 6.73 3.01 -12.04
CA PRO A 215 5.28 2.99 -12.18
C PRO A 215 4.71 1.59 -11.91
N LEU A 216 3.48 1.56 -11.40
CA LEU A 216 2.70 0.34 -11.25
C LEU A 216 1.21 0.67 -11.33
N TRP A 217 0.41 -0.36 -11.62
CA TRP A 217 -1.04 -0.31 -11.51
C TRP A 217 -1.51 -0.98 -10.24
N ILE A 218 -2.41 -0.33 -9.53
CA ILE A 218 -3.23 -0.96 -8.50
C ILE A 218 -4.58 -1.27 -9.11
N THR A 219 -5.04 -2.51 -8.95
CA THR A 219 -6.31 -3.00 -9.51
C THR A 219 -7.13 -3.67 -8.41
N ASP A 220 -8.34 -4.09 -8.74
CA ASP A 220 -9.17 -4.92 -7.87
C ASP A 220 -9.51 -4.25 -6.52
N PHE A 221 -9.73 -2.95 -6.56
CA PHE A 221 -10.20 -2.21 -5.40
C PHE A 221 -11.52 -2.77 -4.86
N PRO A 222 -11.81 -2.64 -3.56
CA PRO A 222 -13.16 -2.83 -3.08
C PRO A 222 -14.14 -1.90 -3.83
N LEU A 223 -15.30 -2.43 -4.23
CA LEU A 223 -16.34 -1.59 -4.83
C LEU A 223 -16.97 -0.66 -3.79
N LEU A 224 -17.15 -1.20 -2.60
CA LEU A 224 -17.83 -0.57 -1.49
C LEU A 224 -16.96 -0.70 -0.23
N GLU A 225 -17.02 0.30 0.63
CA GLU A 225 -16.46 0.25 1.97
C GLU A 225 -17.56 0.55 3.00
N TRP A 226 -17.44 -0.07 4.17
CA TRP A 226 -18.36 0.17 5.27
C TRP A 226 -18.03 1.48 5.97
N ASP A 227 -19.02 2.36 6.07
CA ASP A 227 -18.92 3.59 6.84
C ASP A 227 -19.53 3.41 8.22
N ASP A 228 -18.71 3.51 9.25
CA ASP A 228 -19.13 3.33 10.64
C ASP A 228 -20.03 4.45 11.17
N GLU A 229 -19.95 5.64 10.61
CA GLU A 229 -20.77 6.79 11.03
C GLU A 229 -22.19 6.64 10.47
N SER A 230 -22.33 6.45 9.17
CA SER A 230 -23.63 6.32 8.50
C SER A 230 -24.23 4.91 8.61
N LYS A 231 -23.45 3.90 9.09
CA LYS A 231 -23.84 2.49 9.20
C LYS A 231 -24.35 1.89 7.89
N ARG A 232 -23.69 2.22 6.80
CA ARG A 232 -24.01 1.73 5.45
C ARG A 232 -22.76 1.57 4.60
N TYR A 233 -22.89 0.85 3.50
CA TYR A 233 -21.86 0.81 2.48
C TYR A 233 -21.85 2.10 1.65
N GLN A 234 -20.64 2.55 1.31
CA GLN A 234 -20.41 3.69 0.42
C GLN A 234 -19.49 3.25 -0.72
N ALA A 235 -19.63 3.88 -1.89
CA ALA A 235 -18.72 3.62 -3.00
C ALA A 235 -17.30 4.10 -2.64
N MET A 236 -16.31 3.21 -2.78
CA MET A 236 -14.93 3.56 -2.46
C MET A 236 -14.36 4.62 -3.40
N HIS A 237 -14.66 4.56 -4.70
CA HIS A 237 -14.18 5.50 -5.72
C HIS A 237 -15.30 6.38 -6.26
N HIS A 238 -16.20 5.78 -7.05
CA HIS A 238 -17.25 6.50 -7.74
C HIS A 238 -18.51 5.64 -7.84
N PRO A 239 -19.70 6.20 -7.61
CA PRO A 239 -20.95 5.42 -7.59
C PRO A 239 -21.32 4.77 -8.93
N PHE A 240 -20.70 5.19 -10.03
CA PHE A 240 -20.92 4.59 -11.35
C PHE A 240 -19.81 3.59 -11.74
N THR A 241 -18.91 3.24 -10.84
CA THR A 241 -17.90 2.21 -11.07
C THR A 241 -18.57 0.85 -11.18
N ALA A 242 -18.25 0.11 -12.24
CA ALA A 242 -18.77 -1.25 -12.42
C ALA A 242 -18.09 -2.22 -11.44
N PRO A 243 -18.85 -3.16 -10.84
CA PRO A 243 -18.27 -4.31 -10.21
C PRO A 243 -17.56 -5.19 -11.25
N LYS A 244 -16.61 -6.00 -10.82
CA LYS A 244 -16.10 -7.07 -11.69
C LYS A 244 -17.21 -8.04 -12.03
N PRO A 245 -17.30 -8.54 -13.29
CA PRO A 245 -18.39 -9.41 -13.71
C PRO A 245 -18.61 -10.63 -12.81
N GLU A 246 -17.53 -11.26 -12.39
CA GLU A 246 -17.52 -12.43 -11.51
C GLU A 246 -17.97 -12.14 -10.07
N HIS A 247 -18.09 -10.87 -9.66
CA HIS A 247 -18.51 -10.45 -8.33
C HIS A 247 -19.93 -9.90 -8.27
N ILE A 248 -20.64 -9.81 -9.40
CA ILE A 248 -21.99 -9.24 -9.47
C ILE A 248 -22.98 -9.99 -8.58
N GLU A 249 -22.86 -11.30 -8.48
CA GLU A 249 -23.74 -12.15 -7.66
C GLU A 249 -23.62 -11.87 -6.15
N PHE A 250 -22.46 -11.36 -5.68
CA PHE A 250 -22.20 -11.07 -4.28
C PHE A 250 -22.73 -9.71 -3.83
N LEU A 251 -23.18 -8.83 -4.75
CA LEU A 251 -23.67 -7.49 -4.40
C LEU A 251 -24.76 -7.48 -3.32
N LYS A 252 -25.61 -8.53 -3.27
CA LYS A 252 -26.70 -8.64 -2.29
C LYS A 252 -26.32 -9.43 -1.04
N SER A 253 -25.50 -10.47 -1.20
CA SER A 253 -25.17 -11.41 -0.13
C SER A 253 -23.96 -10.98 0.70
N ASP A 254 -22.97 -10.38 0.06
CA ASP A 254 -21.72 -9.96 0.68
C ASP A 254 -21.12 -8.74 -0.08
N PRO A 255 -21.76 -7.55 0.04
CA PRO A 255 -21.34 -6.36 -0.70
C PRO A 255 -19.90 -5.91 -0.38
N GLY A 256 -19.39 -6.22 0.82
CA GLY A 256 -18.04 -5.89 1.24
C GLY A 256 -16.95 -6.67 0.52
N SER A 257 -17.26 -7.84 -0.06
CA SER A 257 -16.31 -8.67 -0.82
C SER A 257 -16.22 -8.28 -2.29
N VAL A 258 -17.14 -7.44 -2.78
CA VAL A 258 -17.25 -7.10 -4.20
C VAL A 258 -16.08 -6.23 -4.66
N LYS A 259 -15.37 -6.66 -5.69
CA LYS A 259 -14.30 -5.90 -6.31
C LYS A 259 -14.79 -5.03 -7.44
N ALA A 260 -14.23 -3.82 -7.50
CA ALA A 260 -14.46 -2.84 -8.54
C ALA A 260 -13.62 -3.12 -9.80
N ASN A 261 -14.16 -2.76 -10.94
CA ASN A 261 -13.40 -2.64 -12.17
C ASN A 261 -12.77 -1.25 -12.24
N ALA A 262 -11.91 -0.97 -11.25
CA ALA A 262 -11.19 0.27 -11.05
C ALA A 262 -9.68 0.04 -10.96
N TYR A 263 -8.92 1.06 -11.29
CA TYR A 263 -7.46 1.00 -11.36
C TYR A 263 -6.84 2.36 -11.12
N ASP A 264 -5.69 2.39 -10.43
CA ASP A 264 -4.88 3.59 -10.21
C ASP A 264 -3.46 3.38 -10.72
N LEU A 265 -2.95 4.39 -11.43
CA LEU A 265 -1.55 4.47 -11.81
C LEU A 265 -0.78 5.15 -10.68
N VAL A 266 0.19 4.45 -10.15
CA VAL A 266 1.06 4.93 -9.07
C VAL A 266 2.49 5.04 -9.58
N ILE A 267 3.15 6.15 -9.30
CA ILE A 267 4.58 6.34 -9.58
C ILE A 267 5.27 6.81 -8.31
N ASN A 268 6.27 6.05 -7.84
CA ASN A 268 7.11 6.44 -6.69
C ASN A 268 6.32 6.76 -5.41
N GLY A 269 5.23 6.05 -5.16
CA GLY A 269 4.41 6.26 -3.99
C GLY A 269 3.36 7.36 -4.12
N ASN A 270 3.13 7.87 -5.32
CA ASN A 270 2.10 8.87 -5.60
C ASN A 270 1.12 8.34 -6.64
N GLU A 271 -0.16 8.51 -6.39
CA GLU A 271 -1.22 8.31 -7.36
C GLU A 271 -1.15 9.41 -8.42
N ILE A 272 -0.89 9.02 -9.66
CA ILE A 272 -0.74 9.96 -10.79
C ILE A 272 -2.05 10.09 -11.57
N GLY A 273 -2.86 9.06 -11.55
CA GLY A 273 -4.16 9.03 -12.17
C GLY A 273 -4.88 7.73 -11.86
N GLY A 274 -6.16 7.71 -12.10
CA GLY A 274 -7.00 6.53 -11.89
C GLY A 274 -8.23 6.57 -12.76
N GLY A 275 -8.91 5.44 -12.82
CA GLY A 275 -10.12 5.31 -13.60
C GLY A 275 -10.91 4.06 -13.30
N SER A 276 -12.00 3.89 -14.02
CA SER A 276 -12.83 2.69 -13.89
C SER A 276 -13.65 2.43 -15.13
N ILE A 277 -14.02 1.18 -15.34
CA ILE A 277 -15.11 0.83 -16.25
C ILE A 277 -16.43 1.21 -15.57
N ARG A 278 -17.31 1.87 -16.31
CA ARG A 278 -18.59 2.38 -15.79
C ARG A 278 -19.70 1.35 -15.93
N ILE A 279 -20.70 1.46 -15.08
CA ILE A 279 -21.92 0.62 -15.17
C ILE A 279 -22.72 1.04 -16.39
N HIS A 280 -23.00 0.11 -17.29
CA HIS A 280 -23.81 0.32 -18.49
C HIS A 280 -25.27 -0.15 -18.32
N PHE A 281 -25.54 -1.02 -17.34
CA PHE A 281 -26.86 -1.61 -17.13
C PHE A 281 -27.63 -0.91 -16.01
N ARG A 282 -28.80 -0.41 -16.28
CA ARG A 282 -29.66 0.31 -15.32
C ARG A 282 -29.96 -0.53 -14.08
N LEU A 283 -30.19 -1.83 -14.22
CA LEU A 283 -30.45 -2.75 -13.11
C LEU A 283 -29.28 -2.81 -12.10
N LEU A 284 -28.04 -2.73 -12.57
CA LEU A 284 -26.86 -2.69 -11.68
C LEU A 284 -26.74 -1.35 -10.98
N GLN A 285 -27.05 -0.24 -11.66
CA GLN A 285 -27.06 1.09 -11.07
C GLN A 285 -28.06 1.21 -9.91
N ASP A 286 -29.25 0.62 -10.08
CA ASP A 286 -30.28 0.64 -9.06
C ASP A 286 -29.88 -0.21 -7.83
N HIS A 287 -29.14 -1.30 -8.02
CA HIS A 287 -28.62 -2.11 -6.91
C HIS A 287 -27.48 -1.42 -6.13
N THR A 288 -26.54 -0.78 -6.80
CA THR A 288 -25.44 -0.05 -6.14
C THR A 288 -25.89 1.24 -5.46
N ARG A 289 -27.05 1.80 -5.81
CA ARG A 289 -27.65 2.97 -5.14
C ARG A 289 -28.44 2.61 -3.88
N LEU A 290 -28.85 1.36 -3.71
CA LEU A 290 -29.66 0.89 -2.58
C LEU A 290 -28.80 0.33 -1.43
N LEU A 291 -27.51 0.17 -1.62
CA LEU A 291 -26.51 -0.23 -0.61
C LEU A 291 -25.88 0.98 0.04
#